data_0e973d3b84f52c7f11275bb421ca5f84
#
_entry.id   0e973d3b84f52c7f11275bb421ca5f84
#
_cell.length_a   1.000
_cell.length_b   1.000
_cell.length_c   1.000
_cell.angle_alpha   90.00
_cell.angle_beta   90.00
_cell.angle_gamma   90.00
#
_symmetry.space_group_name_H-M   'P 1'
#
loop_
_entity.id
_entity.type
_entity.pdbx_description
1 polymer ?
#
loop_
_entity_poly.entity_id
_entity_poly.type
_entity_poly.pdbx_seq_one_letter_code
_entity_poly.pdbx_strand_id
1 'polypeptide(L)'
;RAANEGRRYSIFMQGKNRYVNQQDTLRYNVGPQATEEESRQKLLHALRTGLTPYLLKSSMWQNLTIDYAHPDEEEEAKDKWNYWIFEISADGRLSGEESQKGYDFGGRIEANKVTEDIKLEFDVDADYERDIYEVNGETITSIHRTYDFDALSVWSLSQHWSIGGFGSLYSSRYRNTLIAYSASPAIEYNVFPYSESTTRQLTFLYRPEFEYNRSGDPTMFNKIQEDLYNHTLSIEYEIKKKWGSVDFSVDLSNYFHDFSKNRVSFSSSVNVNVVKGLNVYFYG
;
A
#
# COMPACT_ATOMS: atom_id res chain seq x y z
N ARG A 1 -7.19 -6.87 -1.52
CA ARG A 1 -5.96 -7.69 -1.63
C ARG A 1 -5.91 -8.63 -0.46
N ALA A 2 -5.64 -9.92 -0.73
CA ALA A 2 -5.61 -10.95 0.31
C ALA A 2 -4.53 -10.67 1.38
N ALA A 3 -4.80 -11.15 2.59
CA ALA A 3 -3.96 -10.94 3.77
C ALA A 3 -2.52 -11.49 3.71
N ASN A 4 -2.10 -12.17 2.64
CA ASN A 4 -0.81 -12.89 2.59
C ASN A 4 0.10 -12.43 1.45
N GLU A 5 0.57 -11.18 1.47
CA GLU A 5 1.54 -10.65 0.49
C GLU A 5 2.98 -10.69 1.02
N GLY A 6 3.51 -11.87 1.33
CA GLY A 6 4.95 -12.04 1.53
C GLY A 6 5.73 -11.95 0.22
N ARG A 7 6.96 -11.42 0.25
CA ARG A 7 7.84 -11.35 -0.91
C ARG A 7 8.78 -12.55 -0.93
N ARG A 8 8.79 -13.29 -2.05
CA ARG A 8 9.76 -14.37 -2.29
C ARG A 8 10.88 -13.86 -3.18
N TYR A 9 12.09 -14.01 -2.73
CA TYR A 9 13.30 -13.64 -3.48
C TYR A 9 14.03 -14.89 -3.93
N SER A 10 14.59 -14.85 -5.15
CA SER A 10 15.45 -15.89 -5.70
C SER A 10 16.75 -15.25 -6.18
N ILE A 11 17.88 -15.68 -5.63
CA ILE A 11 19.21 -15.22 -6.01
C ILE A 11 19.86 -16.33 -6.83
N PHE A 12 20.15 -16.05 -8.10
CA PHE A 12 20.88 -16.96 -8.97
C PHE A 12 22.37 -16.62 -8.90
N MET A 13 23.15 -17.60 -8.50
CA MET A 13 24.60 -17.48 -8.39
C MET A 13 25.23 -18.34 -9.49
N GLN A 14 26.05 -17.71 -10.32
CA GLN A 14 26.77 -18.39 -11.38
C GLN A 14 28.26 -18.18 -11.23
N GLY A 15 28.99 -19.26 -11.00
CA GLY A 15 30.45 -19.24 -10.92
C GLY A 15 31.08 -18.90 -12.27
N LYS A 16 32.21 -18.18 -12.21
CA LYS A 16 33.07 -17.86 -13.37
C LYS A 16 34.47 -18.39 -13.14
N ASN A 17 35.25 -18.51 -14.19
CA ASN A 17 36.63 -19.01 -14.16
C ASN A 17 36.70 -20.41 -13.50
N ARG A 18 37.44 -20.54 -12.41
CA ARG A 18 37.61 -21.81 -11.67
C ARG A 18 36.29 -22.35 -11.07
N TYR A 19 35.22 -21.56 -11.04
CA TYR A 19 33.90 -21.94 -10.51
C TYR A 19 32.85 -22.13 -11.61
N VAL A 20 33.24 -22.26 -12.87
CA VAL A 20 32.33 -22.29 -14.04
C VAL A 20 31.25 -23.36 -13.97
N ASN A 21 31.51 -24.48 -13.27
CA ASN A 21 30.57 -25.58 -13.07
C ASN A 21 29.70 -25.45 -11.80
N GLN A 22 29.82 -24.33 -11.08
CA GLN A 22 29.07 -24.12 -9.86
C GLN A 22 27.96 -23.12 -10.11
N GLN A 23 26.72 -23.61 -9.98
CA GLN A 23 25.51 -22.79 -10.11
C GLN A 23 24.61 -23.12 -8.91
N ASP A 24 24.16 -22.07 -8.21
CA ASP A 24 23.29 -22.20 -7.06
C ASP A 24 22.12 -21.23 -7.16
N THR A 25 20.99 -21.63 -6.61
CA THR A 25 19.82 -20.78 -6.48
C THR A 25 19.38 -20.73 -5.04
N LEU A 26 19.54 -19.59 -4.43
CA LEU A 26 19.05 -19.34 -3.07
C LEU A 26 17.66 -18.75 -3.13
N ARG A 27 16.78 -19.23 -2.28
CA ARG A 27 15.43 -18.71 -2.14
C ARG A 27 15.19 -18.35 -0.69
N TYR A 28 14.66 -17.14 -0.46
CA TYR A 28 14.22 -16.74 0.86
C TYR A 28 12.92 -15.96 0.76
N ASN A 29 12.14 -16.01 1.82
CA ASN A 29 10.87 -15.32 1.93
C ASN A 29 11.01 -14.15 2.91
N VAL A 30 10.39 -13.04 2.57
CA VAL A 30 10.24 -11.89 3.46
C VAL A 30 8.76 -11.79 3.77
N GLY A 31 8.41 -11.76 5.04
CA GLY A 31 7.01 -11.63 5.47
C GLY A 31 6.39 -10.33 4.98
N PRO A 32 5.06 -10.26 4.90
CA PRO A 32 4.36 -9.08 4.41
C PRO A 32 4.62 -7.83 5.26
N GLN A 33 4.98 -8.02 6.51
CA GLN A 33 5.23 -6.97 7.50
C GLN A 33 6.70 -6.80 7.87
N ALA A 34 7.60 -7.46 7.14
CA ALA A 34 9.01 -7.35 7.44
C ALA A 34 9.50 -5.93 7.17
N THR A 35 10.18 -5.36 8.14
CA THR A 35 10.86 -4.09 8.02
C THR A 35 11.97 -4.14 6.96
N GLU A 36 12.42 -2.99 6.50
CA GLU A 36 13.57 -2.92 5.57
C GLU A 36 14.82 -3.57 6.18
N GLU A 37 15.03 -3.39 7.48
CA GLU A 37 16.16 -3.99 8.20
C GLU A 37 16.06 -5.52 8.25
N GLU A 38 14.91 -6.09 8.57
CA GLU A 38 14.68 -7.53 8.51
C GLU A 38 14.86 -8.09 7.10
N SER A 39 14.37 -7.37 6.10
CA SER A 39 14.57 -7.72 4.69
C SER A 39 16.05 -7.72 4.32
N ARG A 40 16.81 -6.72 4.78
CA ARG A 40 18.24 -6.60 4.60
C ARG A 40 19.00 -7.73 5.30
N GLN A 41 18.64 -8.07 6.53
CA GLN A 41 19.26 -9.16 7.29
C GLN A 41 19.02 -10.52 6.61
N LYS A 42 17.81 -10.80 6.13
CA LYS A 42 17.51 -12.02 5.37
C LYS A 42 18.31 -12.10 4.07
N LEU A 43 18.45 -10.99 3.36
CA LEU A 43 19.30 -10.91 2.16
C LEU A 43 20.77 -11.20 2.49
N LEU A 44 21.32 -10.58 3.54
CA LEU A 44 22.70 -10.79 3.97
C LEU A 44 22.93 -12.24 4.39
N HIS A 45 22.00 -12.84 5.14
CA HIS A 45 22.09 -14.25 5.53
C HIS A 45 22.09 -15.15 4.29
N ALA A 46 21.18 -14.96 3.34
CA ALA A 46 21.13 -15.72 2.11
C ALA A 46 22.43 -15.59 1.29
N LEU A 47 22.97 -14.37 1.16
CA LEU A 47 24.23 -14.14 0.44
C LEU A 47 25.41 -14.81 1.14
N ARG A 48 25.54 -14.71 2.47
CA ARG A 48 26.60 -15.36 3.26
C ARG A 48 26.54 -16.89 3.07
N THR A 49 25.36 -17.48 3.20
CA THR A 49 25.15 -18.92 3.01
C THR A 49 25.51 -19.36 1.59
N GLY A 50 25.07 -18.63 0.58
CA GLY A 50 25.32 -18.97 -0.81
C GLY A 50 26.76 -18.78 -1.26
N LEU A 51 27.50 -17.86 -0.64
CA LEU A 51 28.91 -17.65 -0.97
C LEU A 51 29.84 -18.68 -0.27
N THR A 52 29.38 -19.34 0.78
CA THR A 52 30.18 -20.31 1.53
C THR A 52 30.83 -21.39 0.65
N PRO A 53 30.12 -22.08 -0.29
CA PRO A 53 30.75 -23.07 -1.14
C PRO A 53 31.88 -22.54 -2.05
N TYR A 54 31.78 -21.27 -2.44
CA TYR A 54 32.82 -20.58 -3.25
C TYR A 54 34.03 -20.23 -2.41
N LEU A 55 33.82 -19.79 -1.18
CA LEU A 55 34.88 -19.44 -0.23
C LEU A 55 35.66 -20.67 0.19
N LEU A 56 35.00 -21.79 0.46
CA LEU A 56 35.64 -23.08 0.81
C LEU A 56 36.58 -23.60 -0.27
N LYS A 57 36.33 -23.28 -1.53
CA LYS A 57 37.19 -23.65 -2.67
C LYS A 57 38.24 -22.59 -3.01
N SER A 58 38.34 -21.53 -2.24
CA SER A 58 39.33 -20.45 -2.42
C SER A 58 40.44 -20.58 -1.36
N SER A 59 41.56 -19.89 -1.53
CA SER A 59 42.57 -19.77 -0.48
C SER A 59 42.10 -19.03 0.77
N MET A 60 40.94 -18.40 0.72
CA MET A 60 40.34 -17.66 1.83
C MET A 60 39.71 -18.55 2.90
N TRP A 61 39.57 -19.87 2.65
CA TRP A 61 39.00 -20.79 3.61
C TRP A 61 39.74 -20.82 4.96
N GLN A 62 41.04 -20.55 4.93
CA GLN A 62 41.90 -20.53 6.16
C GLN A 62 41.54 -19.36 7.11
N ASN A 63 40.91 -18.30 6.56
CA ASN A 63 40.48 -17.14 7.36
C ASN A 63 38.94 -17.14 7.59
N LEU A 64 38.28 -18.24 7.24
CA LEU A 64 36.84 -18.37 7.43
C LEU A 64 36.56 -18.95 8.81
N THR A 65 35.93 -18.18 9.67
CA THR A 65 35.33 -18.65 10.89
C THR A 65 33.85 -18.90 10.64
N ILE A 66 33.40 -20.13 10.78
CA ILE A 66 31.98 -20.48 10.67
C ILE A 66 31.48 -20.65 12.09
N ASP A 67 30.81 -19.66 12.61
CA ASP A 67 30.03 -19.78 13.83
C ASP A 67 28.67 -20.41 13.46
N TYR A 68 28.46 -21.64 13.87
CA TYR A 68 27.16 -22.26 13.84
C TYR A 68 26.43 -21.78 15.11
N ALA A 69 25.60 -20.74 14.94
CA ALA A 69 24.57 -20.50 15.94
C ALA A 69 23.69 -21.76 15.94
N HIS A 70 23.78 -22.58 17.00
CA HIS A 70 22.67 -23.44 17.33
C HIS A 70 21.46 -22.54 17.27
N PRO A 71 20.36 -22.99 16.64
CA PRO A 71 19.09 -22.42 17.02
C PRO A 71 18.93 -22.80 18.50
N ASP A 72 19.51 -22.00 19.42
CA ASP A 72 18.84 -21.80 20.69
C ASP A 72 17.41 -21.62 20.23
N GLU A 73 16.49 -22.45 20.75
CA GLU A 73 15.06 -22.27 20.50
C GLU A 73 14.89 -20.77 20.47
N GLU A 74 14.79 -20.21 19.23
CA GLU A 74 14.43 -18.80 19.11
C GLU A 74 13.19 -18.77 19.97
N GLU A 75 13.31 -18.21 21.19
CA GLU A 75 12.10 -17.78 21.88
C GLU A 75 11.42 -16.99 20.77
N GLU A 76 10.42 -17.62 20.16
CA GLU A 76 9.61 -16.96 19.12
C GLU A 76 9.33 -15.62 19.72
N ALA A 77 9.99 -14.58 19.17
CA ALA A 77 9.95 -13.27 19.78
C ALA A 77 8.48 -12.96 19.84
N LYS A 78 7.89 -13.17 21.05
CA LYS A 78 6.45 -13.11 21.22
C LYS A 78 6.08 -11.75 20.73
N ASP A 79 5.50 -11.71 19.53
CA ASP A 79 5.03 -10.48 18.94
C ASP A 79 4.02 -9.86 19.91
N LYS A 80 4.52 -8.93 20.72
CA LYS A 80 3.74 -8.23 21.75
C LYS A 80 2.58 -7.44 21.14
N TRP A 81 2.69 -7.13 19.88
CA TRP A 81 1.74 -6.32 19.12
C TRP A 81 0.72 -7.17 18.35
N ASN A 82 0.87 -8.50 18.35
CA ASN A 82 -0.03 -9.41 17.65
C ASN A 82 -0.26 -9.00 16.18
N TYR A 83 0.85 -8.82 15.45
CA TYR A 83 0.91 -8.40 14.03
C TYR A 83 0.43 -6.97 13.75
N TRP A 84 0.23 -6.14 14.78
CA TRP A 84 -0.02 -4.72 14.56
C TRP A 84 1.27 -3.96 14.30
N ILE A 85 1.23 -3.09 13.27
CA ILE A 85 2.25 -2.09 12.97
C ILE A 85 1.59 -0.74 13.09
N PHE A 86 2.19 0.15 13.89
CA PHE A 86 1.74 1.52 14.03
C PHE A 86 2.79 2.45 13.45
N GLU A 87 2.34 3.42 12.64
CA GLU A 87 3.16 4.51 12.15
C GLU A 87 2.53 5.83 12.58
N ILE A 88 3.33 6.72 13.13
CA ILE A 88 2.90 8.07 13.53
C ILE A 88 3.85 9.04 12.87
N SER A 89 3.32 9.96 12.08
CA SER A 89 4.07 11.03 11.45
C SER A 89 3.46 12.38 11.79
N ALA A 90 4.30 13.39 11.90
CA ALA A 90 3.88 14.78 12.05
C ALA A 90 4.85 15.65 11.27
N ASP A 91 4.31 16.63 10.58
CA ASP A 91 5.08 17.60 9.82
C ASP A 91 4.58 19.03 10.09
N GLY A 92 5.45 19.98 9.80
CA GLY A 92 5.11 21.38 9.93
C GLY A 92 5.96 22.24 9.02
N ARG A 93 5.32 23.24 8.44
CA ARG A 93 5.98 24.25 7.60
C ARG A 93 5.59 25.64 8.10
N LEU A 94 6.59 26.49 8.21
CA LEU A 94 6.41 27.90 8.48
C LEU A 94 7.00 28.69 7.32
N SER A 95 6.21 29.60 6.76
CA SER A 95 6.65 30.52 5.71
C SER A 95 6.34 31.94 6.10
N GLY A 96 7.19 32.88 5.71
CA GLY A 96 6.99 34.29 6.05
C GLY A 96 7.66 35.21 5.06
N GLU A 97 6.87 36.14 4.54
CA GLU A 97 7.27 37.27 3.73
C GLU A 97 6.70 38.54 4.37
N GLU A 98 7.04 39.72 3.85
CA GLU A 98 6.57 40.98 4.38
C GLU A 98 5.03 41.10 4.40
N SER A 99 4.38 40.55 3.33
CA SER A 99 2.94 40.66 3.14
C SER A 99 2.18 39.33 3.32
N GLN A 100 2.89 38.22 3.61
CA GLN A 100 2.26 36.91 3.76
C GLN A 100 2.98 36.07 4.83
N LYS A 101 2.19 35.38 5.66
CA LYS A 101 2.68 34.39 6.62
C LYS A 101 1.83 33.11 6.50
N GLY A 102 2.47 31.95 6.39
CA GLY A 102 1.84 30.63 6.32
C GLY A 102 2.28 29.75 7.48
N TYR A 103 1.34 29.00 8.00
CA TYR A 103 1.52 28.01 9.07
C TYR A 103 0.78 26.73 8.65
N ASP A 104 1.54 25.68 8.34
CA ASP A 104 1.00 24.39 7.94
C ASP A 104 1.45 23.34 8.95
N PHE A 105 0.52 22.55 9.45
CA PHE A 105 0.79 21.43 10.37
C PHE A 105 -0.02 20.23 9.91
N GLY A 106 0.66 19.10 9.75
CA GLY A 106 0.07 17.82 9.40
C GLY A 106 0.36 16.77 10.46
N GLY A 107 -0.54 15.83 10.63
CA GLY A 107 -0.34 14.65 11.46
C GLY A 107 -1.08 13.47 10.89
N ARG A 108 -0.40 12.29 10.87
CA ARG A 108 -0.96 11.02 10.41
C ARG A 108 -0.68 9.92 11.42
N ILE A 109 -1.67 9.07 11.63
CA ILE A 109 -1.56 7.83 12.41
C ILE A 109 -2.06 6.69 11.55
N GLU A 110 -1.22 5.71 11.33
CA GLU A 110 -1.56 4.48 10.63
C GLU A 110 -1.49 3.30 11.60
N ALA A 111 -2.45 2.38 11.49
CA ALA A 111 -2.46 1.14 12.23
C ALA A 111 -2.80 -0.01 11.28
N ASN A 112 -1.84 -0.88 11.05
CA ASN A 112 -1.93 -1.97 10.08
C ASN A 112 -1.74 -3.32 10.76
N LYS A 113 -2.63 -4.27 10.46
CA LYS A 113 -2.50 -5.66 10.85
C LYS A 113 -2.74 -6.56 9.65
N VAL A 114 -1.78 -7.41 9.34
CA VAL A 114 -1.91 -8.40 8.26
C VAL A 114 -1.49 -9.77 8.77
N THR A 115 -2.39 -10.73 8.66
CA THR A 115 -2.15 -12.14 8.93
C THR A 115 -2.54 -12.97 7.70
N GLU A 116 -2.48 -14.29 7.77
CA GLU A 116 -2.96 -15.17 6.68
C GLU A 116 -4.46 -15.02 6.40
N ASP A 117 -5.24 -14.74 7.46
CA ASP A 117 -6.70 -14.74 7.38
C ASP A 117 -7.32 -13.33 7.40
N ILE A 118 -6.60 -12.34 7.97
CA ILE A 118 -7.18 -11.02 8.26
C ILE A 118 -6.21 -9.92 7.84
N LYS A 119 -6.76 -8.89 7.17
CA LYS A 119 -6.10 -7.61 6.93
C LYS A 119 -6.97 -6.50 7.50
N LEU A 120 -6.38 -5.67 8.37
CA LEU A 120 -6.99 -4.46 8.92
C LEU A 120 -6.06 -3.29 8.67
N GLU A 121 -6.60 -2.19 8.17
CA GLU A 121 -5.88 -0.93 7.96
C GLU A 121 -6.75 0.20 8.49
N PHE A 122 -6.16 1.08 9.27
CA PHE A 122 -6.78 2.30 9.78
C PHE A 122 -5.82 3.45 9.58
N ASP A 123 -6.31 4.50 8.94
CA ASP A 123 -5.59 5.74 8.69
C ASP A 123 -6.36 6.90 9.28
N VAL A 124 -5.67 7.78 9.99
CA VAL A 124 -6.19 9.05 10.50
C VAL A 124 -5.26 10.16 10.07
N ASP A 125 -5.77 11.11 9.31
CA ASP A 125 -5.06 12.32 8.89
C ASP A 125 -5.72 13.55 9.45
N ALA A 126 -4.92 14.53 9.89
CA ALA A 126 -5.38 15.82 10.34
C ALA A 126 -4.44 16.92 9.85
N ASP A 127 -4.98 17.86 9.07
CA ASP A 127 -4.25 18.98 8.53
C ASP A 127 -4.81 20.31 9.04
N TYR A 128 -3.92 21.20 9.38
CA TYR A 128 -4.20 22.58 9.76
C TYR A 128 -3.33 23.52 8.95
N GLU A 129 -3.97 24.40 8.18
CA GLU A 129 -3.32 25.45 7.42
C GLU A 129 -3.87 26.80 7.84
N ARG A 130 -2.99 27.75 8.06
CA ARG A 130 -3.36 29.14 8.36
C ARG A 130 -2.49 30.09 7.55
N ASP A 131 -3.14 30.86 6.67
CA ASP A 131 -2.52 31.92 5.92
C ASP A 131 -2.97 33.29 6.42
N ILE A 132 -2.04 34.19 6.54
CA ILE A 132 -2.25 35.59 6.92
C ILE A 132 -1.69 36.44 5.78
N TYR A 133 -2.54 37.29 5.23
CA TYR A 133 -2.20 38.22 4.16
C TYR A 133 -2.39 39.66 4.64
N GLU A 134 -1.43 40.51 4.33
CA GLU A 134 -1.55 41.94 4.52
C GLU A 134 -1.78 42.63 3.16
N VAL A 135 -2.99 43.15 2.94
CA VAL A 135 -3.40 43.76 1.67
C VAL A 135 -3.95 45.15 1.97
N ASN A 136 -3.29 46.20 1.44
CA ASN A 136 -3.69 47.61 1.62
C ASN A 136 -3.85 48.02 3.09
N GLY A 137 -3.05 47.47 4.00
CA GLY A 137 -3.14 47.75 5.43
C GLY A 137 -4.21 46.98 6.20
N GLU A 138 -4.91 46.07 5.54
CA GLU A 138 -5.86 45.14 6.14
C GLU A 138 -5.25 43.73 6.26
N THR A 139 -5.51 43.07 7.37
CA THR A 139 -5.06 41.69 7.61
C THR A 139 -6.20 40.72 7.30
N ILE A 140 -5.99 39.87 6.30
CA ILE A 140 -6.90 38.79 5.91
C ILE A 140 -6.32 37.48 6.45
N THR A 141 -7.11 36.72 7.20
CA THR A 141 -6.71 35.40 7.71
C THR A 141 -7.59 34.32 7.09
N SER A 142 -6.96 33.34 6.47
CA SER A 142 -7.58 32.11 5.97
C SER A 142 -7.19 30.94 6.88
N ILE A 143 -8.14 30.10 7.28
CA ILE A 143 -7.88 28.92 8.10
C ILE A 143 -8.57 27.73 7.44
N HIS A 144 -7.76 26.74 7.07
CA HIS A 144 -8.23 25.47 6.55
C HIS A 144 -7.96 24.36 7.57
N ARG A 145 -8.92 23.47 7.72
CA ARG A 145 -8.80 22.27 8.55
C ARG A 145 -9.40 21.11 7.78
N THR A 146 -8.63 20.04 7.67
CA THR A 146 -9.08 18.80 7.07
C THR A 146 -8.86 17.68 8.06
N TYR A 147 -9.83 16.80 8.17
CA TYR A 147 -9.77 15.58 8.96
C TYR A 147 -10.24 14.45 8.07
N ASP A 148 -9.46 13.39 8.04
CA ASP A 148 -9.72 12.19 7.27
C ASP A 148 -9.54 10.96 8.15
N PHE A 149 -10.43 9.98 8.01
CA PHE A 149 -10.30 8.68 8.62
C PHE A 149 -10.73 7.63 7.61
N ASP A 150 -9.86 6.69 7.31
CA ASP A 150 -10.11 5.54 6.48
C ASP A 150 -9.94 4.23 7.24
N ALA A 151 -10.81 3.29 6.97
CA ALA A 151 -10.76 1.95 7.54
C ALA A 151 -10.99 0.90 6.45
N LEU A 152 -10.14 -0.12 6.45
CA LEU A 152 -10.29 -1.32 5.64
C LEU A 152 -10.24 -2.56 6.53
N SER A 153 -11.16 -3.46 6.30
CA SER A 153 -11.13 -4.78 6.90
C SER A 153 -11.37 -5.86 5.84
N VAL A 154 -10.52 -6.89 5.82
CA VAL A 154 -10.62 -8.01 4.88
C VAL A 154 -10.42 -9.32 5.62
N TRP A 155 -11.26 -10.29 5.33
CA TRP A 155 -11.19 -11.67 5.81
C TRP A 155 -11.06 -12.61 4.61
N SER A 156 -10.02 -13.43 4.60
CA SER A 156 -9.84 -14.49 3.61
C SER A 156 -10.74 -15.67 3.94
N LEU A 157 -11.69 -15.99 3.08
CA LEU A 157 -12.58 -17.14 3.23
C LEU A 157 -12.00 -18.41 2.63
N SER A 158 -11.16 -18.28 1.60
CA SER A 158 -10.48 -19.37 0.90
C SER A 158 -9.30 -18.85 0.11
N GLN A 159 -8.65 -19.70 -0.67
CA GLN A 159 -7.56 -19.31 -1.59
C GLN A 159 -8.01 -18.37 -2.73
N HIS A 160 -9.31 -18.18 -2.93
CA HIS A 160 -9.86 -17.40 -4.04
C HIS A 160 -10.88 -16.34 -3.61
N TRP A 161 -11.45 -16.46 -2.41
CA TRP A 161 -12.51 -15.59 -1.95
C TRP A 161 -12.14 -14.84 -0.70
N SER A 162 -12.42 -13.56 -0.69
CA SER A 162 -12.40 -12.74 0.52
C SER A 162 -13.66 -11.89 0.63
N ILE A 163 -13.99 -11.51 1.85
CA ILE A 163 -15.02 -10.51 2.17
C ILE A 163 -14.38 -9.41 2.98
N GLY A 164 -14.97 -8.24 2.95
CA GLY A 164 -14.44 -7.12 3.70
C GLY A 164 -15.38 -5.94 3.74
N GLY A 165 -14.82 -4.82 4.15
CA GLY A 165 -15.53 -3.56 4.17
C GLY A 165 -14.57 -2.39 4.23
N PHE A 166 -15.03 -1.30 3.64
CA PHE A 166 -14.38 0.00 3.67
C PHE A 166 -15.27 0.95 4.48
N GLY A 167 -14.65 1.85 5.22
CA GLY A 167 -15.34 2.93 5.89
C GLY A 167 -14.49 4.19 5.80
N SER A 168 -15.14 5.35 5.64
CA SER A 168 -14.44 6.62 5.66
C SER A 168 -15.22 7.69 6.42
N LEU A 169 -14.49 8.64 7.02
CA LEU A 169 -15.01 9.88 7.56
C LEU A 169 -14.15 11.02 7.06
N TYR A 170 -14.79 12.06 6.56
CA TYR A 170 -14.10 13.22 5.99
C TYR A 170 -14.75 14.53 6.45
N SER A 171 -13.93 15.53 6.74
CA SER A 171 -14.39 16.89 7.02
C SER A 171 -13.38 17.90 6.50
N SER A 172 -13.84 18.87 5.71
CA SER A 172 -13.04 20.00 5.25
C SER A 172 -13.92 21.19 4.96
N ARG A 173 -13.81 22.23 5.77
CA ARG A 173 -14.55 23.49 5.53
C ARG A 173 -14.14 24.15 4.22
N TYR A 174 -12.88 24.02 3.84
CA TYR A 174 -12.38 24.56 2.56
C TYR A 174 -13.07 23.93 1.35
N ARG A 175 -13.36 22.63 1.43
CA ARG A 175 -14.11 21.91 0.38
C ARG A 175 -15.62 21.93 0.60
N ASN A 176 -16.12 22.83 1.46
CA ASN A 176 -17.54 22.96 1.81
C ASN A 176 -18.14 21.64 2.36
N THR A 177 -17.35 20.78 2.95
CA THR A 177 -17.79 19.50 3.55
C THR A 177 -17.70 19.61 5.07
N LEU A 178 -18.85 19.74 5.76
CA LEU A 178 -18.87 19.72 7.21
C LEU A 178 -18.58 18.33 7.75
N ILE A 179 -19.22 17.32 7.15
CA ILE A 179 -18.97 15.92 7.40
C ILE A 179 -19.42 15.10 6.17
N ALA A 180 -18.60 14.16 5.78
CA ALA A 180 -18.95 13.08 4.89
C ALA A 180 -18.55 11.76 5.55
N TYR A 181 -19.36 10.72 5.38
CA TYR A 181 -18.95 9.37 5.75
C TYR A 181 -19.48 8.35 4.76
N SER A 182 -18.71 7.30 4.58
CA SER A 182 -19.12 6.18 3.74
C SER A 182 -18.94 4.85 4.46
N ALA A 183 -19.73 3.87 4.03
CA ALA A 183 -19.60 2.48 4.43
C ALA A 183 -19.87 1.58 3.22
N SER A 184 -18.96 0.65 2.98
CA SER A 184 -18.97 -0.16 1.77
C SER A 184 -18.55 -1.60 2.07
N PRO A 185 -19.50 -2.53 2.29
CA PRO A 185 -19.18 -3.95 2.33
C PRO A 185 -18.65 -4.40 0.97
N ALA A 186 -17.81 -5.42 0.97
CA ALA A 186 -17.14 -5.87 -0.24
C ALA A 186 -17.01 -7.39 -0.28
N ILE A 187 -17.05 -7.94 -1.50
CA ILE A 187 -16.70 -9.33 -1.79
C ILE A 187 -15.74 -9.36 -2.96
N GLU A 188 -14.68 -10.14 -2.84
CA GLU A 188 -13.66 -10.30 -3.86
C GLU A 188 -13.51 -11.76 -4.25
N TYR A 189 -13.33 -11.99 -5.55
CA TYR A 189 -12.94 -13.25 -6.13
C TYR A 189 -11.65 -13.08 -6.92
N ASN A 190 -10.62 -13.84 -6.58
CA ASN A 190 -9.39 -13.93 -7.36
C ASN A 190 -9.36 -15.24 -8.15
N VAL A 191 -9.22 -15.14 -9.47
CA VAL A 191 -9.13 -16.31 -10.38
C VAL A 191 -7.91 -17.17 -10.07
N PHE A 192 -6.81 -16.55 -9.63
CA PHE A 192 -5.61 -17.25 -9.19
C PHE A 192 -5.60 -17.38 -7.67
N PRO A 193 -5.02 -18.46 -7.11
CA PRO A 193 -4.87 -18.57 -5.67
C PRO A 193 -4.11 -17.37 -5.09
N TYR A 194 -4.48 -16.89 -3.91
CA TYR A 194 -3.78 -15.79 -3.23
C TYR A 194 -2.29 -16.05 -3.01
N SER A 195 -1.87 -17.32 -2.91
CA SER A 195 -0.45 -17.68 -2.87
C SER A 195 0.35 -17.28 -4.11
N GLU A 196 -0.30 -16.97 -5.22
CA GLU A 196 0.32 -16.53 -6.47
C GLU A 196 0.22 -15.02 -6.70
N SER A 197 -0.44 -14.25 -5.82
CA SER A 197 -0.72 -12.82 -5.97
C SER A 197 0.54 -11.96 -6.18
N THR A 198 1.70 -12.42 -5.69
CA THR A 198 2.99 -11.75 -5.92
C THR A 198 3.49 -11.84 -7.37
N THR A 199 2.94 -12.75 -8.17
CA THR A 199 3.36 -13.01 -9.56
C THR A 199 2.27 -12.81 -10.58
N ARG A 200 1.02 -13.07 -10.20
CA ARG A 200 -0.16 -12.85 -11.03
C ARG A 200 -1.41 -12.78 -10.16
N GLN A 201 -2.32 -11.94 -10.54
CA GLN A 201 -3.68 -11.88 -9.98
C GLN A 201 -4.67 -11.44 -11.06
N LEU A 202 -5.90 -11.90 -10.92
CA LEU A 202 -7.06 -11.41 -11.65
C LEU A 202 -8.22 -11.39 -10.68
N THR A 203 -8.56 -10.19 -10.19
CA THR A 203 -9.56 -10.00 -9.15
C THR A 203 -10.83 -9.36 -9.70
N PHE A 204 -11.94 -9.76 -9.12
CA PHE A 204 -13.24 -9.16 -9.30
C PHE A 204 -13.73 -8.75 -7.92
N LEU A 205 -13.74 -7.44 -7.66
CA LEU A 205 -14.19 -6.86 -6.41
C LEU A 205 -15.54 -6.17 -6.63
N TYR A 206 -16.58 -6.65 -5.97
CA TYR A 206 -17.88 -6.00 -5.95
C TYR A 206 -18.10 -5.30 -4.63
N ARG A 207 -18.52 -4.03 -4.72
CA ARG A 207 -18.63 -3.13 -3.58
C ARG A 207 -19.86 -2.22 -3.72
N PRO A 208 -20.98 -2.53 -3.05
CA PRO A 208 -22.02 -1.53 -2.79
C PRO A 208 -21.54 -0.52 -1.76
N GLU A 209 -21.96 0.72 -1.88
CA GLU A 209 -21.53 1.81 -1.01
C GLU A 209 -22.72 2.70 -0.63
N PHE A 210 -22.78 3.01 0.65
CA PHE A 210 -23.58 4.10 1.19
C PHE A 210 -22.66 5.27 1.49
N GLU A 211 -23.02 6.46 1.06
CA GLU A 211 -22.31 7.70 1.31
C GLU A 211 -23.30 8.77 1.79
N TYR A 212 -22.95 9.45 2.88
CA TYR A 212 -23.64 10.62 3.39
C TYR A 212 -22.73 11.83 3.32
N ASN A 213 -23.24 12.92 2.75
CA ASN A 213 -22.54 14.20 2.66
C ASN A 213 -23.37 15.33 3.27
N ARG A 214 -22.74 16.16 4.11
CA ARG A 214 -23.30 17.40 4.62
C ARG A 214 -22.36 18.55 4.32
N SER A 215 -22.89 19.52 3.56
CA SER A 215 -22.17 20.75 3.19
C SER A 215 -22.44 21.87 4.19
N GLY A 216 -21.51 22.82 4.29
CA GLY A 216 -21.67 24.04 5.06
C GLY A 216 -22.61 25.02 4.39
N ASP A 217 -22.41 25.20 3.08
CA ASP A 217 -23.22 26.02 2.20
C ASP A 217 -23.89 25.15 1.15
N PRO A 218 -25.02 25.58 0.56
CA PRO A 218 -25.69 24.85 -0.51
C PRO A 218 -24.72 24.52 -1.66
N THR A 219 -24.72 23.26 -2.12
CA THR A 219 -23.97 22.84 -3.31
C THR A 219 -24.53 23.49 -4.58
N MET A 220 -23.86 23.31 -5.71
CA MET A 220 -24.34 23.76 -7.03
C MET A 220 -25.72 23.16 -7.40
N PHE A 221 -26.14 22.09 -6.73
CA PHE A 221 -27.48 21.48 -6.87
C PHE A 221 -28.47 21.95 -5.80
N ASN A 222 -28.13 23.02 -5.06
CA ASN A 222 -28.94 23.59 -3.96
C ASN A 222 -29.28 22.58 -2.85
N LYS A 223 -28.33 21.68 -2.53
CA LYS A 223 -28.43 20.69 -1.47
C LYS A 223 -27.44 21.01 -0.35
N ILE A 224 -27.88 20.86 0.91
CA ILE A 224 -27.01 20.97 2.10
C ILE A 224 -26.61 19.58 2.58
N GLN A 225 -27.45 18.58 2.36
CA GLN A 225 -27.17 17.18 2.69
C GLN A 225 -27.62 16.26 1.56
N GLU A 226 -26.94 15.13 1.42
CA GLU A 226 -27.22 14.13 0.40
C GLU A 226 -26.84 12.73 0.89
N ASP A 227 -27.77 11.79 0.67
CA ASP A 227 -27.54 10.35 0.84
C ASP A 227 -27.37 9.75 -0.56
N LEU A 228 -26.26 9.06 -0.78
CA LEU A 228 -25.95 8.42 -2.04
C LEU A 228 -25.79 6.90 -1.85
N TYR A 229 -26.34 6.17 -2.77
CA TYR A 229 -26.23 4.71 -2.83
C TYR A 229 -25.68 4.34 -4.19
N ASN A 230 -24.49 3.84 -4.22
CA ASN A 230 -23.83 3.41 -5.45
C ASN A 230 -23.27 2.00 -5.31
N HIS A 231 -22.78 1.44 -6.38
CA HIS A 231 -22.02 0.22 -6.38
C HIS A 231 -20.91 0.27 -7.44
N THR A 232 -19.85 -0.43 -7.16
CA THR A 232 -18.70 -0.53 -8.05
C THR A 232 -18.31 -1.99 -8.23
N LEU A 233 -18.07 -2.39 -9.48
CA LEU A 233 -17.36 -3.60 -9.82
C LEU A 233 -15.97 -3.21 -10.33
N SER A 234 -14.94 -3.57 -9.58
CA SER A 234 -13.54 -3.41 -9.96
C SER A 234 -13.00 -4.71 -10.51
N ILE A 235 -12.31 -4.66 -11.64
CA ILE A 235 -11.62 -5.79 -12.26
C ILE A 235 -10.15 -5.39 -12.37
N GLU A 236 -9.29 -6.13 -11.69
CA GLU A 236 -7.84 -5.87 -11.70
C GLU A 236 -7.10 -7.10 -12.22
N TYR A 237 -6.22 -6.88 -13.19
CA TYR A 237 -5.30 -7.90 -13.70
C TYR A 237 -3.87 -7.42 -13.50
N GLU A 238 -3.08 -8.22 -12.83
CA GLU A 238 -1.65 -7.98 -12.64
C GLU A 238 -0.86 -9.24 -13.00
N ILE A 239 0.23 -9.05 -13.74
CA ILE A 239 1.21 -10.11 -14.01
C ILE A 239 2.62 -9.54 -13.91
N LYS A 240 3.47 -10.25 -13.16
CA LYS A 240 4.90 -9.94 -13.00
C LYS A 240 5.73 -11.11 -13.51
N LYS A 241 6.61 -10.85 -14.47
CA LYS A 241 7.52 -11.83 -15.07
C LYS A 241 8.94 -11.27 -15.17
N LYS A 242 9.90 -12.11 -15.59
CA LYS A 242 11.30 -11.67 -15.78
C LYS A 242 11.44 -10.55 -16.82
N TRP A 243 10.55 -10.47 -17.78
CA TRP A 243 10.54 -9.45 -18.83
C TRP A 243 9.89 -8.13 -18.41
N GLY A 244 9.16 -8.09 -17.27
CA GLY A 244 8.48 -6.91 -16.78
C GLY A 244 7.18 -7.19 -16.05
N SER A 245 6.33 -6.17 -15.95
CA SER A 245 4.98 -6.27 -15.38
C SER A 245 3.93 -5.64 -16.27
N VAL A 246 2.71 -6.13 -16.15
CA VAL A 246 1.49 -5.53 -16.72
C VAL A 246 0.48 -5.41 -15.61
N ASP A 247 -0.05 -4.21 -15.45
CA ASP A 247 -1.14 -3.88 -14.53
C ASP A 247 -2.28 -3.27 -15.35
N PHE A 248 -3.48 -3.70 -15.08
CA PHE A 248 -4.68 -3.28 -15.78
C PHE A 248 -5.84 -3.23 -14.80
N SER A 249 -6.60 -2.14 -14.79
CA SER A 249 -7.80 -2.05 -13.98
C SER A 249 -8.96 -1.41 -14.71
N VAL A 250 -10.15 -1.88 -14.41
CA VAL A 250 -11.43 -1.31 -14.87
C VAL A 250 -12.36 -1.20 -13.68
N ASP A 251 -12.90 0.01 -13.44
CA ASP A 251 -13.96 0.24 -12.49
C ASP A 251 -15.26 0.60 -13.21
N LEU A 252 -16.31 -0.12 -12.89
CA LEU A 252 -17.66 0.09 -13.37
C LEU A 252 -18.54 0.51 -12.21
N SER A 253 -18.96 1.77 -12.18
CA SER A 253 -19.76 2.33 -11.08
C SER A 253 -21.12 2.84 -11.56
N ASN A 254 -22.16 2.60 -10.76
CA ASN A 254 -23.51 3.09 -10.98
C ASN A 254 -24.17 3.51 -9.68
N TYR A 255 -25.14 4.46 -9.76
CA TYR A 255 -26.05 4.69 -8.67
C TYR A 255 -27.21 3.69 -8.72
N PHE A 256 -27.62 3.15 -7.57
CA PHE A 256 -28.74 2.20 -7.48
C PHE A 256 -30.08 2.78 -7.93
N HIS A 257 -30.28 4.09 -7.73
CA HIS A 257 -31.52 4.77 -8.09
C HIS A 257 -31.59 5.25 -9.54
N ASP A 258 -30.44 5.30 -10.25
CA ASP A 258 -30.36 5.82 -11.61
C ASP A 258 -29.18 5.22 -12.38
N PHE A 259 -29.40 4.13 -13.08
CA PHE A 259 -28.37 3.43 -13.86
C PHE A 259 -27.89 4.22 -15.08
N SER A 260 -28.57 5.32 -15.46
CA SER A 260 -28.05 6.21 -16.50
C SER A 260 -26.84 7.03 -16.04
N LYS A 261 -26.71 7.21 -14.72
CA LYS A 261 -25.55 7.84 -14.07
C LYS A 261 -24.49 6.79 -13.80
N ASN A 262 -23.73 6.50 -14.81
CA ASN A 262 -22.65 5.51 -14.72
C ASN A 262 -21.29 6.14 -14.95
N ARG A 263 -20.26 5.49 -14.43
CA ARG A 263 -18.86 5.85 -14.63
C ARG A 263 -18.07 4.61 -14.95
N VAL A 264 -17.27 4.70 -16.01
CA VAL A 264 -16.27 3.70 -16.36
C VAL A 264 -14.91 4.36 -16.23
N SER A 265 -14.05 3.82 -15.39
CA SER A 265 -12.66 4.24 -15.27
C SER A 265 -11.79 3.09 -15.74
N PHE A 266 -10.76 3.42 -16.47
CA PHE A 266 -9.78 2.49 -16.99
C PHE A 266 -8.38 2.98 -16.64
N SER A 267 -7.51 2.12 -16.18
CA SER A 267 -6.10 2.41 -16.08
C SER A 267 -5.25 1.22 -16.49
N SER A 268 -4.09 1.48 -17.04
CA SER A 268 -3.12 0.45 -17.39
C SER A 268 -1.70 0.93 -17.18
N SER A 269 -0.83 0.02 -16.76
CA SER A 269 0.60 0.24 -16.77
C SER A 269 1.32 -0.99 -17.32
N VAL A 270 2.33 -0.77 -18.15
CA VAL A 270 3.19 -1.82 -18.69
C VAL A 270 4.63 -1.40 -18.48
N ASN A 271 5.37 -2.24 -17.79
CA ASN A 271 6.80 -2.08 -17.59
C ASN A 271 7.54 -3.22 -18.31
N VAL A 272 8.43 -2.91 -19.23
CA VAL A 272 9.19 -3.90 -20.00
C VAL A 272 10.69 -3.73 -19.77
N ASN A 273 11.34 -4.79 -19.29
CA ASN A 273 12.78 -4.88 -19.17
C ASN A 273 13.36 -5.30 -20.52
N VAL A 274 13.75 -4.34 -21.36
CA VAL A 274 14.19 -4.60 -22.74
C VAL A 274 15.58 -5.27 -22.74
N VAL A 275 16.51 -4.69 -21.99
CA VAL A 275 17.86 -5.23 -21.77
C VAL A 275 18.35 -4.81 -20.39
N LYS A 276 19.47 -5.37 -19.94
CA LYS A 276 20.06 -4.98 -18.64
C LYS A 276 20.35 -3.48 -18.62
N GLY A 277 19.63 -2.77 -17.74
CA GLY A 277 19.78 -1.31 -17.55
C GLY A 277 18.84 -0.46 -18.41
N LEU A 278 17.94 -1.06 -19.21
CA LEU A 278 16.91 -0.34 -19.97
C LEU A 278 15.52 -0.90 -19.68
N ASN A 279 14.71 -0.08 -19.03
CA ASN A 279 13.29 -0.35 -18.77
C ASN A 279 12.45 0.68 -19.52
N VAL A 280 11.34 0.23 -20.08
CA VAL A 280 10.37 1.09 -20.78
C VAL A 280 9.03 0.98 -20.05
N TYR A 281 8.43 2.14 -19.77
CA TYR A 281 7.18 2.26 -19.05
C TYR A 281 6.12 2.88 -19.96
N PHE A 282 4.93 2.28 -19.98
CA PHE A 282 3.74 2.81 -20.65
C PHE A 282 2.64 2.97 -19.61
N TYR A 283 1.92 4.09 -19.68
CA TYR A 283 0.78 4.40 -18.82
C TYR A 283 -0.39 4.84 -19.68
N GLY A 284 -1.62 4.45 -19.30
CA GLY A 284 -2.84 4.82 -19.97
C GLY A 284 -4.04 4.80 -19.02
#